data_59f8b8f6fe839696d995742e3887ebc2
#
_entry.id   59f8b8f6fe839696d995742e3887ebc2
#
_cell.length_a   1.000
_cell.length_b   1.000
_cell.length_c   1.000
_cell.angle_alpha   90.00
_cell.angle_beta   90.00
_cell.angle_gamma   90.00
#
_symmetry.space_group_name_H-M   'P 1'
#
loop_
_entity.id
_entity.type
_entity.pdbx_description
1 polymer ?
#
loop_
_entity_poly.entity_id
_entity_poly.type
_entity_poly.pdbx_seq_one_letter_code
_entity_poly.pdbx_strand_id
1 'polypeptide(L)'
;MRILRWLAWSVGVLFLIGTALQLVEYFNLWATPPPLAPLNMVEQRLAVQDYRIAIWPIFALNNFAFALGFIAVAGLGLALAARLGSGDSQRIVLLTSLGIAGVLGAVGQFMVIGAAQVTIDLAYCDCGFKNEEIVSQIWGQMLIEGAATWLINAASVLAAIGIVGADIAFRRRMPAAWDIVSWLTAIGLIATVVVGFINVEGELGFWLQVLVAGILVPVWAIWLGASLRANPEPGAEAGTAVA
;
A
#
# COMPACT_ATOMS: atom_id res chain seq x y z
N MET A 1 6.21 23.85 -2.10
CA MET A 1 7.41 22.98 -2.16
C MET A 1 7.54 22.04 -0.96
N ARG A 2 7.50 22.50 0.31
CA ARG A 2 7.72 21.64 1.48
C ARG A 2 6.71 20.49 1.61
N ILE A 3 5.40 20.75 1.48
CA ILE A 3 4.33 19.74 1.64
C ILE A 3 4.48 18.58 0.65
N LEU A 4 4.68 18.87 -0.64
CA LEU A 4 4.82 17.83 -1.67
C LEU A 4 6.01 16.89 -1.36
N ARG A 5 7.14 17.45 -0.94
CA ARG A 5 8.31 16.68 -0.56
C ARG A 5 8.02 15.79 0.65
N TRP A 6 7.37 16.33 1.68
CA TRP A 6 7.01 15.55 2.85
C TRP A 6 6.06 14.41 2.50
N LEU A 7 5.05 14.65 1.66
CA LEU A 7 4.14 13.61 1.18
C LEU A 7 4.88 12.53 0.39
N ALA A 8 5.75 12.91 -0.54
CA ALA A 8 6.54 11.95 -1.31
C ALA A 8 7.47 11.09 -0.41
N TRP A 9 8.14 11.71 0.56
CA TRP A 9 8.95 10.99 1.54
C TRP A 9 8.10 10.10 2.44
N SER A 10 6.93 10.58 2.88
CA SER A 10 6.00 9.77 3.69
C SER A 10 5.54 8.52 2.93
N VAL A 11 5.20 8.62 1.64
CA VAL A 11 4.90 7.46 0.82
C VAL A 11 6.06 6.47 0.87
N GLY A 12 7.28 6.91 0.54
CA GLY A 12 8.44 6.02 0.51
C GLY A 12 8.73 5.36 1.85
N VAL A 13 8.77 6.13 2.92
CA VAL A 13 9.10 5.63 4.27
C VAL A 13 8.03 4.67 4.80
N LEU A 14 6.74 5.01 4.63
CA LEU A 14 5.65 4.17 5.15
C LEU A 14 5.54 2.84 4.41
N PHE A 15 5.75 2.82 3.09
CA PHE A 15 5.80 1.58 2.33
C PHE A 15 7.04 0.73 2.70
N LEU A 16 8.20 1.35 2.96
CA LEU A 16 9.37 0.64 3.48
C LEU A 16 9.11 0.02 4.85
N ILE A 17 8.51 0.76 5.78
CA ILE A 17 8.15 0.25 7.11
C ILE A 17 7.16 -0.90 6.98
N GLY A 18 6.08 -0.74 6.21
CA GLY A 18 5.10 -1.79 5.98
C GLY A 18 5.76 -3.05 5.42
N THR A 19 6.59 -2.93 4.38
CA THR A 19 7.29 -4.08 3.80
C THR A 19 8.27 -4.73 4.78
N ALA A 20 8.99 -3.94 5.59
CA ALA A 20 9.90 -4.50 6.59
C ALA A 20 9.13 -5.33 7.65
N LEU A 21 7.99 -4.84 8.11
CA LEU A 21 7.13 -5.58 9.04
C LEU A 21 6.53 -6.83 8.40
N GLN A 22 6.17 -6.77 7.11
CA GLN A 22 5.71 -7.93 6.34
C GLN A 22 6.81 -9.00 6.21
N LEU A 23 8.07 -8.60 6.07
CA LEU A 23 9.21 -9.54 6.07
C LEU A 23 9.42 -10.18 7.45
N VAL A 24 9.23 -9.44 8.55
CA VAL A 24 9.27 -9.99 9.91
C VAL A 24 8.22 -11.08 10.08
N GLU A 25 7.00 -10.86 9.56
CA GLU A 25 5.93 -11.86 9.56
C GLU A 25 6.29 -13.05 8.68
N TYR A 26 6.69 -12.83 7.44
CA TYR A 26 7.03 -13.89 6.48
C TYR A 26 8.15 -14.82 6.97
N PHE A 27 9.20 -14.28 7.56
CA PHE A 27 10.30 -15.06 8.13
C PHE A 27 10.02 -15.61 9.52
N ASN A 28 8.80 -15.43 10.04
CA ASN A 28 8.39 -15.89 11.36
C ASN A 28 9.32 -15.41 12.50
N LEU A 29 9.85 -14.19 12.38
CA LEU A 29 10.79 -13.64 13.36
C LEU A 29 10.13 -13.23 14.67
N TRP A 30 8.80 -13.15 14.70
CA TRP A 30 8.03 -12.75 15.89
C TRP A 30 7.38 -13.94 16.60
N ALA A 31 6.79 -14.87 15.83
CA ALA A 31 6.14 -16.06 16.35
C ALA A 31 6.29 -17.22 15.36
N THR A 32 6.29 -18.44 15.84
CA THR A 32 6.38 -19.63 15.00
C THR A 32 4.98 -20.07 14.56
N PRO A 33 4.75 -20.29 13.26
CA PRO A 33 3.47 -20.79 12.77
C PRO A 33 3.18 -22.19 13.31
N PRO A 34 1.91 -22.53 13.58
CA PRO A 34 1.54 -23.84 14.09
C PRO A 34 1.75 -24.91 13.02
N PRO A 35 2.09 -26.15 13.40
CA PRO A 35 2.07 -27.27 12.49
C PRO A 35 0.61 -27.59 12.12
N LEU A 36 0.27 -27.54 10.82
CA LEU A 36 -1.10 -27.77 10.34
C LEU A 36 -1.42 -29.25 10.05
N ALA A 37 -0.45 -30.09 9.91
CA ALA A 37 -0.63 -31.54 9.75
C ALA A 37 -0.41 -32.25 11.12
N PRO A 38 -1.28 -33.18 11.55
CA PRO A 38 -2.41 -33.83 10.83
C PRO A 38 -3.81 -33.26 11.18
N LEU A 39 -3.91 -31.98 11.49
CA LEU A 39 -5.14 -31.35 11.98
C LEU A 39 -6.29 -31.42 10.97
N ASN A 40 -7.52 -31.56 11.44
CA ASN A 40 -8.70 -31.40 10.60
C ASN A 40 -8.93 -29.91 10.25
N MET A 41 -9.87 -29.61 9.32
CA MET A 41 -10.09 -28.25 8.82
C MET A 41 -10.42 -27.23 9.96
N VAL A 42 -11.23 -27.61 10.95
CA VAL A 42 -11.60 -26.75 12.07
C VAL A 42 -10.40 -26.46 12.94
N GLU A 43 -9.65 -27.51 13.30
CA GLU A 43 -8.42 -27.39 14.11
C GLU A 43 -7.37 -26.54 13.41
N GLN A 44 -7.17 -26.72 12.08
CA GLN A 44 -6.28 -25.88 11.28
C GLN A 44 -6.68 -24.40 11.33
N ARG A 45 -7.99 -24.10 11.23
CA ARG A 45 -8.49 -22.74 11.28
C ARG A 45 -8.27 -22.10 12.66
N LEU A 46 -8.52 -22.84 13.72
CA LEU A 46 -8.28 -22.38 15.08
C LEU A 46 -6.76 -22.14 15.32
N ALA A 47 -5.91 -23.06 14.89
CA ALA A 47 -4.47 -22.91 15.02
C ALA A 47 -3.92 -21.69 14.25
N VAL A 48 -4.44 -21.41 13.05
CA VAL A 48 -4.12 -20.19 12.30
C VAL A 48 -4.61 -18.94 13.03
N GLN A 49 -5.77 -19.01 13.68
CA GLN A 49 -6.30 -17.91 14.47
C GLN A 49 -5.41 -17.60 15.69
N ASP A 50 -5.00 -18.63 16.43
CA ASP A 50 -4.07 -18.47 17.56
C ASP A 50 -2.74 -17.85 17.11
N TYR A 51 -2.23 -18.25 15.94
CA TYR A 51 -1.05 -17.65 15.36
C TYR A 51 -1.27 -16.17 15.01
N ARG A 52 -2.43 -15.81 14.41
CA ARG A 52 -2.78 -14.41 14.13
C ARG A 52 -2.82 -13.55 15.38
N ILE A 53 -3.32 -14.09 16.49
CA ILE A 53 -3.30 -13.41 17.78
C ILE A 53 -1.86 -13.16 18.23
N ALA A 54 -0.99 -14.15 18.11
CA ALA A 54 0.43 -14.04 18.50
C ALA A 54 1.19 -12.99 17.67
N ILE A 55 0.90 -12.86 16.37
CA ILE A 55 1.56 -11.89 15.47
C ILE A 55 0.81 -10.56 15.40
N TRP A 56 -0.30 -10.38 16.13
CA TRP A 56 -1.18 -9.24 16.01
C TRP A 56 -0.48 -7.87 16.01
N PRO A 57 0.47 -7.57 16.91
CA PRO A 57 1.11 -6.26 16.91
C PRO A 57 1.84 -5.96 15.59
N ILE A 58 2.54 -6.95 15.03
CA ILE A 58 3.28 -6.82 13.77
C ILE A 58 2.32 -6.70 12.60
N PHE A 59 1.30 -7.58 12.56
CA PHE A 59 0.26 -7.56 11.53
C PHE A 59 -0.50 -6.22 11.49
N ALA A 60 -0.93 -5.71 12.65
CA ALA A 60 -1.64 -4.44 12.74
C ALA A 60 -0.74 -3.26 12.32
N LEU A 61 0.50 -3.20 12.79
CA LEU A 61 1.45 -2.15 12.44
C LEU A 61 1.82 -2.17 10.95
N ASN A 62 1.99 -3.35 10.37
CA ASN A 62 2.22 -3.53 8.93
C ASN A 62 1.10 -2.91 8.11
N ASN A 63 -0.14 -3.35 8.34
CA ASN A 63 -1.29 -2.87 7.59
C ASN A 63 -1.57 -1.38 7.85
N PHE A 64 -1.32 -0.90 9.08
CA PHE A 64 -1.44 0.52 9.42
C PHE A 64 -0.40 1.38 8.69
N ALA A 65 0.85 0.91 8.58
CA ALA A 65 1.88 1.60 7.83
C ALA A 65 1.50 1.74 6.34
N PHE A 66 1.00 0.65 5.72
CA PHE A 66 0.49 0.72 4.35
C PHE A 66 -0.74 1.63 4.22
N ALA A 67 -1.69 1.60 5.17
CA ALA A 67 -2.85 2.49 5.15
C ALA A 67 -2.43 3.97 5.16
N LEU A 68 -1.51 4.36 6.04
CA LEU A 68 -0.96 5.71 6.08
C LEU A 68 -0.17 6.04 4.80
N GLY A 69 0.56 5.07 4.24
CA GLY A 69 1.24 5.18 2.96
C GLY A 69 0.27 5.52 1.82
N PHE A 70 -0.87 4.85 1.76
CA PHE A 70 -1.93 5.13 0.79
C PHE A 70 -2.59 6.50 1.01
N ILE A 71 -2.81 6.92 2.25
CA ILE A 71 -3.28 8.29 2.56
C ILE A 71 -2.26 9.32 2.04
N ALA A 72 -0.97 9.06 2.21
CA ALA A 72 0.08 9.92 1.69
C ALA A 72 0.10 9.93 0.14
N VAL A 73 -0.22 8.80 -0.53
CA VAL A 73 -0.40 8.74 -2.00
C VAL A 73 -1.55 9.64 -2.45
N ALA A 74 -2.71 9.63 -1.77
CA ALA A 74 -3.81 10.52 -2.08
C ALA A 74 -3.38 12.00 -1.94
N GLY A 75 -2.74 12.35 -0.84
CA GLY A 75 -2.20 13.69 -0.62
C GLY A 75 -1.16 14.10 -1.67
N LEU A 76 -0.30 13.16 -2.10
CA LEU A 76 0.68 13.38 -3.16
C LEU A 76 0.01 13.67 -4.49
N GLY A 77 -1.03 12.91 -4.86
CA GLY A 77 -1.83 13.14 -6.07
C GLY A 77 -2.45 14.54 -6.10
N LEU A 78 -3.05 14.97 -4.98
CA LEU A 78 -3.59 16.32 -4.82
C LEU A 78 -2.51 17.40 -4.98
N ALA A 79 -1.35 17.21 -4.32
CA ALA A 79 -0.26 18.16 -4.34
C ALA A 79 0.43 18.27 -5.71
N LEU A 80 0.53 17.16 -6.47
CA LEU A 80 1.05 17.16 -7.83
C LEU A 80 0.06 17.83 -8.79
N ALA A 81 -1.22 17.51 -8.70
CA ALA A 81 -2.27 18.09 -9.53
C ALA A 81 -2.39 19.62 -9.33
N ALA A 82 -2.18 20.10 -8.11
CA ALA A 82 -2.20 21.53 -7.80
C ALA A 82 -1.07 22.33 -8.49
N ARG A 83 -0.05 21.64 -9.03
CA ARG A 83 1.05 22.28 -9.78
C ARG A 83 0.81 22.36 -11.29
N LEU A 84 -0.23 21.75 -11.76
CA LEU A 84 -0.62 21.77 -13.17
C LEU A 84 -1.70 22.85 -13.40
N GLY A 85 -1.69 23.45 -14.58
CA GLY A 85 -2.71 24.42 -14.97
C GLY A 85 -4.10 23.84 -14.95
N SER A 86 -5.12 24.67 -14.80
CA SER A 86 -6.52 24.23 -14.72
C SER A 86 -7.03 23.53 -16.01
N GLY A 87 -6.41 23.82 -17.16
CA GLY A 87 -6.72 23.17 -18.44
C GLY A 87 -5.89 21.93 -18.77
N ASP A 88 -4.97 21.54 -17.88
CA ASP A 88 -4.11 20.38 -18.13
C ASP A 88 -4.86 19.08 -17.82
N SER A 89 -5.00 18.20 -18.82
CA SER A 89 -5.65 16.90 -18.66
C SER A 89 -4.93 16.01 -17.63
N GLN A 90 -3.62 16.13 -17.49
CA GLN A 90 -2.83 15.38 -16.51
C GLN A 90 -3.20 15.75 -15.07
N ARG A 91 -3.70 16.95 -14.84
CA ARG A 91 -4.24 17.34 -13.54
C ARG A 91 -5.39 16.44 -13.10
N ILE A 92 -6.32 16.16 -14.01
CA ILE A 92 -7.48 15.28 -13.75
C ILE A 92 -6.97 13.85 -13.50
N VAL A 93 -6.06 13.37 -14.35
CA VAL A 93 -5.48 12.02 -14.19
C VAL A 93 -4.84 11.86 -12.82
N LEU A 94 -4.01 12.81 -12.38
CA LEU A 94 -3.35 12.73 -11.07
C LEU A 94 -4.35 12.80 -9.90
N LEU A 95 -5.35 13.68 -9.97
CA LEU A 95 -6.39 13.81 -8.95
C LEU A 95 -7.21 12.53 -8.81
N THR A 96 -7.67 11.99 -9.94
CA THR A 96 -8.56 10.82 -9.91
C THR A 96 -7.79 9.55 -9.63
N SER A 97 -6.66 9.30 -10.31
CA SER A 97 -5.94 8.05 -10.16
C SER A 97 -5.23 7.94 -8.81
N LEU A 98 -4.32 8.85 -8.46
CA LEU A 98 -3.62 8.78 -7.17
C LEU A 98 -4.54 9.09 -5.98
N GLY A 99 -5.50 10.03 -6.16
CA GLY A 99 -6.47 10.36 -5.12
C GLY A 99 -7.35 9.16 -4.76
N ILE A 100 -7.96 8.52 -5.75
CA ILE A 100 -8.82 7.34 -5.55
C ILE A 100 -7.96 6.14 -5.12
N ALA A 101 -6.79 5.92 -5.71
CA ALA A 101 -5.87 4.86 -5.29
C ALA A 101 -5.55 4.95 -3.80
N GLY A 102 -5.22 6.14 -3.32
CA GLY A 102 -4.92 6.36 -1.91
C GLY A 102 -6.11 6.05 -0.99
N VAL A 103 -7.32 6.46 -1.38
CA VAL A 103 -8.53 6.17 -0.59
C VAL A 103 -8.84 4.67 -0.58
N LEU A 104 -8.88 4.02 -1.75
CA LEU A 104 -9.19 2.59 -1.85
C LEU A 104 -8.15 1.73 -1.13
N GLY A 105 -6.87 2.05 -1.30
CA GLY A 105 -5.80 1.33 -0.61
C GLY A 105 -5.88 1.47 0.91
N ALA A 106 -6.11 2.69 1.43
CA ALA A 106 -6.25 2.92 2.85
C ALA A 106 -7.48 2.20 3.42
N VAL A 107 -8.64 2.30 2.77
CA VAL A 107 -9.87 1.59 3.18
C VAL A 107 -9.63 0.08 3.18
N GLY A 108 -9.01 -0.48 2.13
CA GLY A 108 -8.68 -1.90 2.07
C GLY A 108 -7.82 -2.35 3.26
N GLN A 109 -6.76 -1.60 3.58
CA GLN A 109 -5.88 -1.93 4.71
C GLN A 109 -6.61 -1.83 6.06
N PHE A 110 -7.44 -0.80 6.27
CA PHE A 110 -8.24 -0.70 7.49
C PHE A 110 -9.30 -1.80 7.60
N MET A 111 -9.86 -2.26 6.48
CA MET A 111 -10.78 -3.41 6.48
C MET A 111 -10.07 -4.69 6.91
N VAL A 112 -8.83 -4.92 6.48
CA VAL A 112 -8.02 -6.07 6.91
C VAL A 112 -7.77 -6.02 8.43
N ILE A 113 -7.36 -4.86 8.97
CA ILE A 113 -7.15 -4.67 10.40
C ILE A 113 -8.46 -4.91 11.16
N GLY A 114 -9.56 -4.29 10.73
CA GLY A 114 -10.85 -4.40 11.40
C GLY A 114 -11.41 -5.82 11.41
N ALA A 115 -11.30 -6.55 10.31
CA ALA A 115 -11.70 -7.94 10.21
C ALA A 115 -10.92 -8.85 11.17
N ALA A 116 -9.59 -8.67 11.20
CA ALA A 116 -8.73 -9.44 12.12
C ALA A 116 -9.00 -9.08 13.59
N GLN A 117 -9.23 -7.79 13.91
CA GLN A 117 -9.54 -7.36 15.28
C GLN A 117 -10.82 -8.01 15.80
N VAL A 118 -11.90 -8.01 15.01
CA VAL A 118 -13.16 -8.65 15.40
C VAL A 118 -12.96 -10.12 15.74
N THR A 119 -12.15 -10.83 14.96
CA THR A 119 -11.88 -12.26 15.20
C THR A 119 -11.04 -12.49 16.46
N ILE A 120 -10.11 -11.57 16.74
CA ILE A 120 -9.31 -11.61 17.98
C ILE A 120 -10.20 -11.35 19.20
N ASP A 121 -11.05 -10.33 19.14
CA ASP A 121 -11.96 -10.00 20.22
C ASP A 121 -12.93 -11.16 20.55
N LEU A 122 -13.39 -11.88 19.51
CA LEU A 122 -14.22 -13.07 19.67
C LEU A 122 -13.46 -14.24 20.32
N ALA A 123 -12.17 -14.40 20.02
CA ALA A 123 -11.35 -15.45 20.61
C ALA A 123 -11.08 -15.20 22.12
N TYR A 124 -11.02 -13.93 22.54
CA TYR A 124 -10.83 -13.57 23.94
C TYR A 124 -12.14 -13.42 24.73
N CYS A 125 -13.31 -13.40 24.06
CA CYS A 125 -14.54 -13.30 24.78
C CYS A 125 -14.89 -14.66 25.41
N ASP A 126 -15.20 -14.67 26.70
CA ASP A 126 -15.77 -15.84 27.40
C ASP A 126 -17.28 -15.97 27.05
N CYS A 127 -17.57 -15.96 25.76
CA CYS A 127 -18.95 -15.88 25.24
C CYS A 127 -19.60 -17.27 25.08
N GLY A 128 -18.87 -18.35 25.40
CA GLY A 128 -19.40 -19.71 25.29
C GLY A 128 -19.69 -20.19 23.87
N PHE A 129 -19.09 -19.56 22.85
CA PHE A 129 -19.27 -19.95 21.45
C PHE A 129 -18.79 -21.38 21.21
N LYS A 130 -19.57 -22.13 20.45
CA LYS A 130 -19.16 -23.43 19.94
C LYS A 130 -18.15 -23.27 18.79
N ASN A 131 -17.31 -24.27 18.60
CA ASN A 131 -16.31 -24.26 17.51
C ASN A 131 -16.92 -23.96 16.13
N GLU A 132 -18.15 -24.40 15.86
CA GLU A 132 -18.86 -24.13 14.61
C GLU A 132 -19.20 -22.63 14.43
N GLU A 133 -19.53 -21.94 15.53
CA GLU A 133 -19.82 -20.51 15.53
C GLU A 133 -18.54 -19.71 15.29
N ILE A 134 -17.43 -20.11 15.91
CA ILE A 134 -16.10 -19.52 15.69
C ILE A 134 -15.68 -19.69 14.21
N VAL A 135 -15.87 -20.86 13.63
CA VAL A 135 -15.57 -21.12 12.22
C VAL A 135 -16.42 -20.23 11.30
N SER A 136 -17.70 -20.01 11.62
CA SER A 136 -18.55 -19.11 10.83
C SER A 136 -18.05 -17.66 10.85
N GLN A 137 -17.54 -17.19 11.98
CA GLN A 137 -16.93 -15.86 12.11
C GLN A 137 -15.62 -15.75 11.30
N ILE A 138 -14.80 -16.80 11.31
CA ILE A 138 -13.56 -16.85 10.49
C ILE A 138 -13.91 -16.78 8.99
N TRP A 139 -14.98 -17.43 8.53
CA TRP A 139 -15.47 -17.29 7.16
C TRP A 139 -15.90 -15.86 6.83
N GLY A 140 -16.61 -15.20 7.75
CA GLY A 140 -16.98 -13.79 7.63
C GLY A 140 -15.73 -12.88 7.46
N GLN A 141 -14.70 -13.10 8.28
CA GLN A 141 -13.43 -12.42 8.16
C GLN A 141 -12.79 -12.63 6.78
N MET A 142 -12.71 -13.86 6.29
CA MET A 142 -12.14 -14.17 4.98
C MET A 142 -12.85 -13.45 3.84
N LEU A 143 -14.18 -13.30 3.91
CA LEU A 143 -14.96 -12.54 2.92
C LEU A 143 -14.60 -11.05 2.94
N ILE A 144 -14.44 -10.46 4.13
CA ILE A 144 -14.04 -9.06 4.28
C ILE A 144 -12.60 -8.87 3.79
N GLU A 145 -11.66 -9.75 4.14
CA GLU A 145 -10.28 -9.71 3.66
C GLU A 145 -10.21 -9.86 2.14
N GLY A 146 -11.04 -10.73 1.55
CA GLY A 146 -11.18 -10.85 0.10
C GLY A 146 -11.63 -9.55 -0.55
N ALA A 147 -12.68 -8.90 -0.02
CA ALA A 147 -13.13 -7.60 -0.50
C ALA A 147 -12.05 -6.52 -0.35
N ALA A 148 -11.34 -6.51 0.78
CA ALA A 148 -10.23 -5.60 1.02
C ALA A 148 -9.09 -5.79 -0.01
N THR A 149 -8.76 -7.03 -0.34
CA THR A 149 -7.76 -7.37 -1.38
C THR A 149 -8.15 -6.78 -2.73
N TRP A 150 -9.43 -6.85 -3.11
CA TRP A 150 -9.93 -6.23 -4.35
C TRP A 150 -9.76 -4.72 -4.35
N LEU A 151 -10.02 -4.04 -3.22
CA LEU A 151 -9.81 -2.59 -3.08
C LEU A 151 -8.33 -2.24 -3.23
N ILE A 152 -7.43 -3.01 -2.63
CA ILE A 152 -5.98 -2.82 -2.72
C ILE A 152 -5.49 -3.06 -4.16
N ASN A 153 -6.01 -4.08 -4.84
CA ASN A 153 -5.69 -4.34 -6.24
C ASN A 153 -6.17 -3.19 -7.14
N ALA A 154 -7.39 -2.69 -6.96
CA ALA A 154 -7.88 -1.53 -7.68
C ALA A 154 -7.04 -0.28 -7.39
N ALA A 155 -6.61 -0.08 -6.14
CA ALA A 155 -5.69 0.99 -5.76
C ALA A 155 -4.36 0.87 -6.50
N SER A 156 -3.80 -0.34 -6.63
CA SER A 156 -2.54 -0.60 -7.33
C SER A 156 -2.63 -0.25 -8.83
N VAL A 157 -3.72 -0.63 -9.50
CA VAL A 157 -3.97 -0.26 -10.90
C VAL A 157 -4.07 1.26 -11.06
N LEU A 158 -4.85 1.92 -10.22
CA LEU A 158 -4.99 3.37 -10.26
C LEU A 158 -3.68 4.09 -9.92
N ALA A 159 -2.92 3.59 -8.96
CA ALA A 159 -1.59 4.12 -8.64
C ALA A 159 -0.64 4.01 -9.84
N ALA A 160 -0.65 2.88 -10.56
CA ALA A 160 0.14 2.72 -11.78
C ALA A 160 -0.23 3.77 -12.84
N ILE A 161 -1.53 4.01 -13.09
CA ILE A 161 -2.00 5.07 -13.99
C ILE A 161 -1.52 6.45 -13.51
N GLY A 162 -1.61 6.71 -12.22
CA GLY A 162 -1.18 7.99 -11.65
C GLY A 162 0.33 8.21 -11.72
N ILE A 163 1.14 7.16 -11.54
CA ILE A 163 2.60 7.20 -11.69
C ILE A 163 2.98 7.53 -13.14
N VAL A 164 2.35 6.87 -14.11
CA VAL A 164 2.54 7.20 -15.55
C VAL A 164 2.07 8.63 -15.85
N GLY A 165 0.95 9.04 -15.29
CA GLY A 165 0.46 10.42 -15.41
C GLY A 165 1.44 11.46 -14.86
N ALA A 166 2.07 11.15 -13.71
CA ALA A 166 3.11 11.99 -13.11
C ALA A 166 4.38 12.02 -14.00
N ASP A 167 4.77 10.88 -14.56
CA ASP A 167 5.89 10.79 -15.48
C ASP A 167 5.66 11.71 -16.68
N ILE A 168 4.55 11.59 -17.36
CA ILE A 168 4.20 12.42 -18.54
C ILE A 168 4.18 13.91 -18.18
N ALA A 169 3.58 14.27 -17.02
CA ALA A 169 3.43 15.65 -16.60
C ALA A 169 4.76 16.33 -16.23
N PHE A 170 5.68 15.58 -15.63
CA PHE A 170 6.91 16.13 -15.06
C PHE A 170 8.20 15.69 -15.78
N ARG A 171 8.10 14.87 -16.83
CA ARG A 171 9.22 14.29 -17.57
C ARG A 171 10.31 15.30 -17.95
N ARG A 172 9.92 16.49 -18.41
CA ARG A 172 10.88 17.54 -18.81
C ARG A 172 11.67 18.13 -17.61
N ARG A 173 11.22 17.90 -16.39
CA ARG A 173 11.80 18.43 -15.15
C ARG A 173 12.58 17.37 -14.36
N MET A 174 12.54 16.12 -14.82
CA MET A 174 13.12 14.98 -14.13
C MET A 174 14.30 14.39 -14.94
N PRO A 175 15.26 13.74 -14.30
CA PRO A 175 16.30 12.98 -14.98
C PRO A 175 15.69 11.82 -15.78
N ALA A 176 16.26 11.45 -16.93
CA ALA A 176 15.77 10.34 -17.76
C ALA A 176 15.66 9.00 -17.01
N ALA A 177 16.54 8.76 -16.05
CA ALA A 177 16.46 7.56 -15.21
C ALA A 177 15.19 7.49 -14.37
N TRP A 178 14.56 8.62 -14.04
CA TRP A 178 13.28 8.64 -13.32
C TRP A 178 12.12 8.10 -14.18
N ASP A 179 12.15 8.34 -15.50
CA ASP A 179 11.18 7.74 -16.44
C ASP A 179 11.21 6.21 -16.32
N ILE A 180 12.42 5.63 -16.31
CA ILE A 180 12.60 4.18 -16.20
C ILE A 180 12.01 3.66 -14.87
N VAL A 181 12.30 4.32 -13.76
CA VAL A 181 11.78 3.94 -12.44
C VAL A 181 10.26 4.07 -12.40
N SER A 182 9.68 5.12 -13.00
CA SER A 182 8.23 5.31 -13.07
C SER A 182 7.54 4.17 -13.83
N TRP A 183 8.06 3.81 -15.00
CA TRP A 183 7.52 2.71 -15.78
C TRP A 183 7.70 1.36 -15.11
N LEU A 184 8.87 1.07 -14.52
CA LEU A 184 9.09 -0.16 -13.77
C LEU A 184 8.13 -0.27 -12.57
N THR A 185 7.90 0.83 -11.87
CA THR A 185 6.97 0.86 -10.74
C THR A 185 5.53 0.62 -11.20
N ALA A 186 5.10 1.27 -12.28
CA ALA A 186 3.75 1.09 -12.81
C ALA A 186 3.52 -0.34 -13.32
N ILE A 187 4.47 -0.89 -14.08
CA ILE A 187 4.41 -2.29 -14.56
C ILE A 187 4.43 -3.25 -13.38
N GLY A 188 5.26 -3.01 -12.38
CA GLY A 188 5.34 -3.82 -11.17
C GLY A 188 3.99 -3.86 -10.42
N LEU A 189 3.33 -2.71 -10.24
CA LEU A 189 2.00 -2.62 -9.62
C LEU A 189 0.95 -3.41 -10.39
N ILE A 190 0.95 -3.36 -11.72
CA ILE A 190 0.05 -4.18 -12.54
C ILE A 190 0.40 -5.66 -12.43
N ALA A 191 1.68 -6.00 -12.43
CA ALA A 191 2.13 -7.38 -12.30
C ALA A 191 1.70 -8.01 -10.97
N THR A 192 1.76 -7.27 -9.85
CA THR A 192 1.26 -7.79 -8.55
C THR A 192 -0.23 -8.12 -8.61
N VAL A 193 -1.04 -7.30 -9.28
CA VAL A 193 -2.47 -7.55 -9.47
C VAL A 193 -2.69 -8.79 -10.34
N VAL A 194 -2.00 -8.88 -11.48
CA VAL A 194 -2.12 -10.04 -12.40
C VAL A 194 -1.73 -11.34 -11.70
N VAL A 195 -0.62 -11.34 -10.96
CA VAL A 195 -0.18 -12.52 -10.20
C VAL A 195 -1.22 -12.90 -9.15
N GLY A 196 -1.82 -11.93 -8.45
CA GLY A 196 -2.91 -12.19 -7.50
C GLY A 196 -4.14 -12.83 -8.15
N PHE A 197 -4.45 -12.48 -9.42
CA PHE A 197 -5.58 -13.06 -10.16
C PHE A 197 -5.36 -14.50 -10.63
N ILE A 198 -4.17 -14.83 -11.10
CA ILE A 198 -3.86 -16.18 -11.59
C ILE A 198 -3.60 -17.17 -10.46
N ASN A 199 -3.81 -16.72 -9.21
CA ASN A 199 -3.69 -17.54 -8.00
C ASN A 199 -2.35 -18.28 -7.94
N VAL A 200 -1.28 -17.56 -8.29
CA VAL A 200 0.08 -18.04 -8.03
C VAL A 200 0.29 -17.91 -6.53
N GLU A 201 -0.41 -18.76 -5.76
CA GLU A 201 -0.16 -18.98 -4.35
C GLU A 201 1.28 -19.49 -4.22
N GLY A 202 2.17 -18.61 -3.88
CA GLY A 202 3.55 -18.99 -3.76
C GLY A 202 4.47 -17.82 -3.50
N GLU A 203 5.72 -18.13 -3.30
CA GLU A 203 6.79 -17.20 -3.02
C GLU A 203 6.90 -16.08 -4.06
N LEU A 204 6.56 -16.35 -5.32
CA LEU A 204 6.65 -15.36 -6.39
C LEU A 204 5.76 -14.14 -6.14
N GLY A 205 4.50 -14.33 -5.74
CA GLY A 205 3.57 -13.24 -5.46
C GLY A 205 4.06 -12.37 -4.30
N PHE A 206 4.53 -13.01 -3.25
CA PHE A 206 5.12 -12.34 -2.10
C PHE A 206 6.37 -11.52 -2.48
N TRP A 207 7.35 -12.13 -3.16
CA TRP A 207 8.58 -11.44 -3.53
C TRP A 207 8.35 -10.32 -4.54
N LEU A 208 7.37 -10.48 -5.43
CA LEU A 208 6.96 -9.41 -6.34
C LEU A 208 6.37 -8.22 -5.56
N GLN A 209 5.53 -8.49 -4.56
CA GLN A 209 4.99 -7.45 -3.69
C GLN A 209 6.10 -6.74 -2.89
N VAL A 210 7.06 -7.49 -2.33
CA VAL A 210 8.24 -6.94 -1.63
C VAL A 210 9.06 -6.05 -2.56
N LEU A 211 9.31 -6.49 -3.79
CA LEU A 211 10.04 -5.69 -4.79
C LEU A 211 9.29 -4.39 -5.10
N VAL A 212 7.99 -4.48 -5.36
CA VAL A 212 7.21 -3.32 -5.80
C VAL A 212 6.93 -2.36 -4.65
N ALA A 213 6.35 -2.84 -3.55
CA ALA A 213 5.98 -2.01 -2.41
C ALA A 213 7.19 -1.62 -1.55
N GLY A 214 8.20 -2.50 -1.44
CA GLY A 214 9.38 -2.26 -0.60
C GLY A 214 10.55 -1.57 -1.31
N ILE A 215 10.61 -1.59 -2.63
CA ILE A 215 11.72 -0.99 -3.37
C ILE A 215 11.24 0.03 -4.41
N LEU A 216 10.42 -0.39 -5.38
CA LEU A 216 10.10 0.46 -6.53
C LEU A 216 9.25 1.69 -6.12
N VAL A 217 8.18 1.50 -5.35
CA VAL A 217 7.34 2.61 -4.86
C VAL A 217 8.12 3.58 -3.97
N PRO A 218 8.89 3.13 -2.96
CA PRO A 218 9.76 4.00 -2.18
C PRO A 218 10.80 4.76 -3.00
N VAL A 219 11.49 4.09 -3.90
CA VAL A 219 12.51 4.72 -4.77
C VAL A 219 11.86 5.78 -5.64
N TRP A 220 10.75 5.47 -6.30
CA TRP A 220 10.01 6.42 -7.11
C TRP A 220 9.57 7.65 -6.31
N ALA A 221 8.96 7.45 -5.15
CA ALA A 221 8.41 8.53 -4.33
C ALA A 221 9.51 9.42 -3.73
N ILE A 222 10.56 8.80 -3.15
CA ILE A 222 11.67 9.54 -2.54
C ILE A 222 12.42 10.33 -3.60
N TRP A 223 12.65 9.73 -4.78
CA TRP A 223 13.31 10.43 -5.89
C TRP A 223 12.49 11.61 -6.40
N LEU A 224 11.17 11.43 -6.57
CA LEU A 224 10.25 12.52 -6.90
C LEU A 224 10.39 13.67 -5.90
N GLY A 225 10.36 13.37 -4.61
CA GLY A 225 10.50 14.37 -3.55
C GLY A 225 11.87 15.08 -3.52
N ALA A 226 12.93 14.38 -3.89
CA ALA A 226 14.29 14.93 -3.98
C ALA A 226 14.47 15.82 -5.22
N SER A 227 14.01 15.37 -6.38
CA SER A 227 14.20 16.06 -7.68
C SER A 227 13.40 17.36 -7.77
N LEU A 228 12.22 17.41 -7.17
CA LEU A 228 11.41 18.64 -7.13
C LEU A 228 12.03 19.76 -6.27
N ARG A 229 13.08 19.45 -5.49
CA ARG A 229 13.87 20.43 -4.77
C ARG A 229 14.91 21.12 -5.66
N ALA A 230 15.47 20.38 -6.59
CA ALA A 230 16.60 20.85 -7.39
C ALA A 230 16.21 21.88 -8.45
N ASN A 231 14.94 21.93 -8.86
CA ASN A 231 14.42 22.86 -9.87
C ASN A 231 13.36 23.80 -9.25
N PRO A 232 13.74 24.92 -8.63
CA PRO A 232 12.80 25.98 -8.25
C PRO A 232 12.13 26.52 -9.51
N GLU A 233 10.84 26.88 -9.40
CA GLU A 233 10.07 27.41 -10.55
C GLU A 233 10.79 28.64 -11.15
N PRO A 234 10.96 28.69 -12.49
CA PRO A 234 11.46 29.90 -13.14
C PRO A 234 10.38 30.98 -12.99
N GLY A 235 10.53 31.86 -12.03
CA GLY A 235 9.58 32.93 -11.71
C GLY A 235 9.59 33.36 -10.24
N ALA A 236 10.08 32.54 -9.32
CA ALA A 236 10.13 32.89 -7.91
C ALA A 236 11.22 33.93 -7.58
N GLU A 237 12.20 34.14 -8.47
CA GLU A 237 13.28 35.11 -8.27
C GLU A 237 12.97 36.49 -8.84
N ALA A 238 11.94 36.65 -9.68
CA ALA A 238 11.60 37.97 -10.27
C ALA A 238 10.82 38.86 -9.34
N GLY A 239 10.34 38.38 -8.19
CA GLY A 239 9.52 39.14 -7.24
C GLY A 239 10.28 39.87 -6.14
N THR A 240 11.60 39.63 -5.98
CA THR A 240 12.38 40.22 -4.87
C THR A 240 13.34 41.37 -5.30
N ALA A 241 13.30 41.72 -6.59
CA ALA A 241 14.19 42.76 -7.12
C ALA A 241 13.52 44.18 -7.25
N VAL A 242 12.29 44.38 -6.73
CA VAL A 242 11.62 45.69 -6.69
C VAL A 242 11.05 45.88 -5.31
N ALA A 243 11.88 46.35 -4.39
CA ALA A 243 11.52 47.07 -3.18
C ALA A 243 12.75 47.87 -2.73
#